data_46d1154445312804d9e6fb01d02cbbad
#
_entry.id   46d1154445312804d9e6fb01d02cbbad
#
_cell.length_a   1.000
_cell.length_b   1.000
_cell.length_c   1.000
_cell.angle_alpha   90.00
_cell.angle_beta   90.00
_cell.angle_gamma   90.00
#
_symmetry.space_group_name_H-M   'P 1'
#
loop_
_entity.id
_entity.type
_entity.pdbx_description
1 polymer ?
#
loop_
_entity_poly.entity_id
_entity_poly.type
_entity_poly.pdbx_seq_one_letter_code
_entity_poly.pdbx_strand_id
1 'polypeptide(L)'
;VLVRAATTWGGLRACATAYQLLSHAELPSFCRIEDQPRFLWRGLCLDVARHFFPLPTLLQVVEGMALLKMNVLHLHLTDDQAFRFASPGWPALASEQHYSRQQLEQLVAFGSARGIRIVPEIDMPGHVNHWLTAYPEWGLHPVAPTDRFGVHPACLDPTREVVYRALNVLLQDVAEVFPDEYIHLGGDEVSPDWWQQSEAITQFMADNGMASTQDLANYFLQRLVAITQGLGRKPVAWDEVLHPDMPTCLVQNWRGVTTRDQALQLGQDCLVSAPFYLDLNYPADVHYAFDPSADQQSQILLEDQSLEDVRLQHVAQGMAWTRMWREGAVDLVEPLGGASVLGGEACLWSELVDPDTLPTRLWSRLPAVAERLWSSASCRQIDHLYERLEGCWETLSPHPYTHQQQRLAGLGLS
;
A
#
# COMPACT_ATOMS: atom_id res chain seq x y z
N VAL A 1 -28.83 -15.75 -16.85
CA VAL A 1 -27.90 -14.60 -16.78
C VAL A 1 -27.03 -14.63 -18.03
N LEU A 2 -26.93 -13.50 -18.75
CA LEU A 2 -26.05 -13.34 -19.91
C LEU A 2 -24.97 -12.32 -19.54
N VAL A 3 -23.70 -12.72 -19.61
CA VAL A 3 -22.54 -11.83 -19.38
C VAL A 3 -21.88 -11.55 -20.74
N ARG A 4 -21.59 -10.26 -21.00
CA ARG A 4 -20.78 -9.84 -22.14
C ARG A 4 -19.67 -8.93 -21.62
N ALA A 5 -18.43 -9.22 -22.00
CA ALA A 5 -17.26 -8.45 -21.61
C ALA A 5 -16.25 -8.38 -22.76
N ALA A 6 -15.50 -7.29 -22.84
CA ALA A 6 -14.45 -7.11 -23.85
C ALA A 6 -13.17 -7.92 -23.51
N THR A 7 -12.97 -8.28 -22.24
CA THR A 7 -11.79 -8.99 -21.76
C THR A 7 -12.19 -10.10 -20.78
N THR A 8 -11.31 -11.08 -20.61
CA THR A 8 -11.46 -12.14 -19.58
C THR A 8 -11.64 -11.52 -18.18
N TRP A 9 -10.86 -10.50 -17.87
CA TRP A 9 -10.95 -9.80 -16.58
C TRP A 9 -12.30 -9.11 -16.39
N GLY A 10 -12.82 -8.44 -17.42
CA GLY A 10 -14.18 -7.89 -17.42
C GLY A 10 -15.24 -8.96 -17.17
N GLY A 11 -15.06 -10.14 -17.76
CA GLY A 11 -15.92 -11.30 -17.51
C GLY A 11 -15.92 -11.75 -16.06
N LEU A 12 -14.75 -11.86 -15.43
CA LEU A 12 -14.62 -12.19 -14.01
C LEU A 12 -15.29 -11.15 -13.11
N ARG A 13 -15.12 -9.87 -13.40
CA ARG A 13 -15.78 -8.79 -12.62
C ARG A 13 -17.31 -8.83 -12.79
N ALA A 14 -17.81 -9.14 -13.98
CA ALA A 14 -19.24 -9.33 -14.22
C ALA A 14 -19.78 -10.58 -13.47
N CYS A 15 -19.01 -11.66 -13.39
CA CYS A 15 -19.36 -12.82 -12.56
C CYS A 15 -19.43 -12.46 -11.06
N ALA A 16 -18.49 -11.64 -10.56
CA ALA A 16 -18.56 -11.13 -9.18
C ALA A 16 -19.83 -10.32 -8.94
N THR A 17 -20.23 -9.42 -9.88
CA THR A 17 -21.51 -8.71 -9.82
C THR A 17 -22.70 -9.66 -9.80
N ALA A 18 -22.71 -10.65 -10.69
CA ALA A 18 -23.81 -11.63 -10.76
C ALA A 18 -23.91 -12.44 -9.46
N TYR A 19 -22.77 -12.84 -8.89
CA TYR A 19 -22.71 -13.55 -7.61
C TYR A 19 -23.30 -12.71 -6.48
N GLN A 20 -22.88 -11.45 -6.33
CA GLN A 20 -23.41 -10.52 -5.33
C GLN A 20 -24.94 -10.36 -5.46
N LEU A 21 -25.45 -10.18 -6.69
CA LEU A 21 -26.87 -10.05 -6.93
C LEU A 21 -27.65 -11.32 -6.57
N LEU A 22 -27.11 -12.50 -6.91
CA LEU A 22 -27.77 -13.79 -6.63
C LEU A 22 -27.78 -14.15 -5.13
N SER A 23 -26.89 -13.54 -4.36
CA SER A 23 -26.81 -13.73 -2.92
C SER A 23 -27.84 -12.90 -2.15
N HIS A 24 -28.50 -11.93 -2.81
CA HIS A 24 -29.58 -11.14 -2.24
C HIS A 24 -30.96 -11.75 -2.53
N ALA A 25 -31.85 -11.77 -1.55
CA ALA A 25 -33.14 -12.45 -1.60
C ALA A 25 -34.15 -11.88 -2.63
N GLU A 26 -33.97 -10.64 -3.06
CA GLU A 26 -34.87 -9.95 -3.98
C GLU A 26 -34.14 -9.57 -5.28
N LEU A 27 -34.17 -10.47 -6.26
CA LEU A 27 -33.70 -10.15 -7.59
C LEU A 27 -34.78 -9.43 -8.41
N PRO A 28 -34.44 -8.34 -9.10
CA PRO A 28 -35.35 -7.74 -10.06
C PRO A 28 -35.63 -8.74 -11.21
N SER A 29 -36.89 -8.84 -11.64
CA SER A 29 -37.32 -9.78 -12.69
C SER A 29 -36.57 -9.59 -14.00
N PHE A 30 -36.15 -8.35 -14.29
CA PHE A 30 -35.31 -7.96 -15.44
C PHE A 30 -34.39 -6.83 -15.01
N CYS A 31 -33.08 -7.01 -15.24
CA CYS A 31 -32.12 -5.91 -15.11
C CYS A 31 -31.06 -5.99 -16.21
N ARG A 32 -30.57 -4.84 -16.63
CA ARG A 32 -29.38 -4.69 -17.46
C ARG A 32 -28.37 -3.87 -16.66
N ILE A 33 -27.19 -4.41 -16.51
CA ILE A 33 -26.09 -3.76 -15.80
C ILE A 33 -24.98 -3.49 -16.81
N GLU A 34 -24.61 -2.24 -16.95
CA GLU A 34 -23.44 -1.78 -17.69
C GLU A 34 -22.46 -1.22 -16.67
N ASP A 35 -21.27 -1.82 -16.57
CA ASP A 35 -20.34 -1.56 -15.48
C ASP A 35 -18.90 -1.54 -15.97
N GLN A 36 -18.10 -0.64 -15.41
CA GLN A 36 -16.67 -0.53 -15.66
C GLN A 36 -15.96 0.08 -14.44
N PRO A 37 -14.68 -0.23 -14.22
CA PRO A 37 -13.94 0.39 -13.13
C PRO A 37 -13.72 1.88 -13.38
N ARG A 38 -13.86 2.68 -12.34
CA ARG A 38 -13.51 4.09 -12.36
C ARG A 38 -11.99 4.28 -12.38
N PHE A 39 -11.25 3.50 -11.57
CA PHE A 39 -9.81 3.56 -11.48
C PHE A 39 -9.17 2.27 -11.99
N LEU A 40 -8.01 2.41 -12.62
CA LEU A 40 -7.22 1.29 -13.15
C LEU A 40 -6.54 0.51 -12.02
N TRP A 41 -6.12 1.19 -10.94
CA TRP A 41 -5.50 0.60 -9.78
C TRP A 41 -6.45 0.59 -8.59
N ARG A 42 -6.74 -0.58 -8.05
CA ARG A 42 -7.63 -0.79 -6.91
C ARG A 42 -6.99 -1.83 -6.02
N GLY A 43 -6.11 -1.34 -5.12
CA GLY A 43 -5.15 -2.15 -4.38
C GLY A 43 -5.49 -2.33 -2.91
N LEU A 44 -4.83 -3.36 -2.37
CA LEU A 44 -4.66 -3.59 -0.95
C LEU A 44 -3.16 -3.75 -0.70
N CYS A 45 -2.56 -2.87 0.10
CA CYS A 45 -1.26 -3.06 0.70
C CYS A 45 -1.44 -3.88 1.99
N LEU A 46 -0.79 -5.02 2.08
CA LEU A 46 -0.81 -5.90 3.24
C LEU A 46 0.60 -6.06 3.79
N ASP A 47 0.80 -5.57 5.01
CA ASP A 47 2.03 -5.76 5.76
C ASP A 47 2.10 -7.21 6.27
N VAL A 48 3.08 -7.95 5.78
CA VAL A 48 3.37 -9.32 6.22
C VAL A 48 4.68 -9.39 7.03
N ALA A 49 5.34 -8.24 7.21
CA ALA A 49 6.62 -8.14 7.89
C ALA A 49 6.43 -8.06 9.41
N ARG A 50 5.57 -7.17 9.93
CA ARG A 50 5.34 -7.03 11.37
C ARG A 50 4.68 -8.28 11.96
N HIS A 51 3.65 -8.83 11.27
CA HIS A 51 3.11 -10.16 11.56
C HIS A 51 3.11 -11.04 10.31
N PHE A 52 3.48 -12.31 10.49
CA PHE A 52 3.50 -13.26 9.38
C PHE A 52 2.11 -13.85 9.14
N PHE A 53 1.64 -13.77 7.90
CA PHE A 53 0.41 -14.41 7.44
C PHE A 53 0.74 -15.66 6.61
N PRO A 54 0.31 -16.87 7.02
CA PRO A 54 0.56 -18.07 6.22
C PRO A 54 -0.05 -17.98 4.82
N LEU A 55 0.54 -18.67 3.85
CA LEU A 55 0.04 -18.67 2.47
C LEU A 55 -1.47 -18.93 2.35
N PRO A 56 -2.11 -19.87 3.07
CA PRO A 56 -3.55 -20.05 3.00
C PRO A 56 -4.35 -18.77 3.32
N THR A 57 -3.88 -17.97 4.27
CA THR A 57 -4.49 -16.66 4.61
C THR A 57 -4.39 -15.69 3.43
N LEU A 58 -3.21 -15.60 2.79
CA LEU A 58 -3.04 -14.75 1.61
C LEU A 58 -3.93 -15.18 0.44
N LEU A 59 -4.11 -16.49 0.24
CA LEU A 59 -5.02 -17.00 -0.79
C LEU A 59 -6.48 -16.60 -0.51
N GLN A 60 -6.91 -16.64 0.74
CA GLN A 60 -8.25 -16.16 1.16
C GLN A 60 -8.41 -14.66 0.93
N VAL A 61 -7.37 -13.86 1.24
CA VAL A 61 -7.36 -12.42 0.94
C VAL A 61 -7.56 -12.18 -0.55
N VAL A 62 -6.81 -12.89 -1.40
CA VAL A 62 -6.95 -12.77 -2.87
C VAL A 62 -8.35 -13.15 -3.35
N GLU A 63 -8.99 -14.18 -2.78
CA GLU A 63 -10.36 -14.54 -3.12
C GLU A 63 -11.36 -13.43 -2.79
N GLY A 64 -11.28 -12.89 -1.57
CA GLY A 64 -12.13 -11.78 -1.15
C GLY A 64 -11.93 -10.53 -2.02
N MET A 65 -10.67 -10.19 -2.32
CA MET A 65 -10.35 -9.09 -3.23
C MET A 65 -10.96 -9.27 -4.62
N ALA A 66 -10.95 -10.48 -5.15
CA ALA A 66 -11.56 -10.78 -6.46
C ALA A 66 -13.08 -10.56 -6.46
N LEU A 67 -13.77 -10.96 -5.38
CA LEU A 67 -15.21 -10.70 -5.20
C LEU A 67 -15.54 -9.21 -5.09
N LEU A 68 -14.64 -8.43 -4.49
CA LEU A 68 -14.74 -6.97 -4.39
C LEU A 68 -14.24 -6.24 -5.65
N LYS A 69 -13.86 -6.94 -6.71
CA LYS A 69 -13.35 -6.40 -7.97
C LYS A 69 -12.04 -5.58 -7.82
N MET A 70 -11.30 -5.79 -6.76
CA MET A 70 -9.95 -5.25 -6.62
C MET A 70 -9.00 -5.97 -7.57
N ASN A 71 -7.81 -5.42 -7.85
CA ASN A 71 -6.92 -5.97 -8.86
C ASN A 71 -5.42 -5.91 -8.52
N VAL A 72 -5.05 -5.40 -7.38
CA VAL A 72 -3.65 -5.37 -6.92
C VAL A 72 -3.59 -5.78 -5.45
N LEU A 73 -2.78 -6.79 -5.13
CA LEU A 73 -2.30 -7.08 -3.80
C LEU A 73 -0.83 -6.63 -3.75
N HIS A 74 -0.59 -5.56 -3.03
CA HIS A 74 0.73 -5.06 -2.69
C HIS A 74 1.19 -5.75 -1.41
N LEU A 75 2.32 -6.44 -1.44
CA LEU A 75 2.89 -7.15 -0.31
C LEU A 75 4.08 -6.38 0.24
N HIS A 76 3.93 -5.81 1.43
CA HIS A 76 5.03 -5.23 2.19
C HIS A 76 5.83 -6.38 2.85
N LEU A 77 6.88 -6.83 2.14
CA LEU A 77 7.60 -8.07 2.45
C LEU A 77 8.70 -7.89 3.48
N THR A 78 9.17 -6.65 3.69
CA THR A 78 10.35 -6.37 4.51
C THR A 78 10.15 -5.13 5.35
N ASP A 79 10.64 -5.22 6.60
CA ASP A 79 10.65 -4.12 7.55
C ASP A 79 11.74 -4.34 8.62
N ASP A 80 11.83 -3.45 9.61
CA ASP A 80 12.79 -3.51 10.72
C ASP A 80 12.74 -4.83 11.51
N GLN A 81 11.56 -5.47 11.58
CA GLN A 81 11.35 -6.68 12.37
C GLN A 81 11.60 -7.96 11.56
N ALA A 82 11.43 -7.93 10.25
CA ALA A 82 11.52 -9.14 9.46
C ALA A 82 11.72 -8.92 7.96
N PHE A 83 12.22 -9.96 7.33
CA PHE A 83 12.39 -10.08 5.88
C PHE A 83 11.70 -11.37 5.41
N ARG A 84 10.54 -11.25 4.76
CA ARG A 84 9.66 -12.39 4.43
C ARG A 84 9.94 -13.02 3.05
N PHE A 85 10.91 -12.52 2.33
CA PHE A 85 11.31 -13.02 1.02
C PHE A 85 12.63 -13.82 1.13
N ALA A 86 12.66 -15.05 0.61
CA ALA A 86 13.87 -15.86 0.57
C ALA A 86 14.69 -15.53 -0.69
N SER A 87 15.63 -14.60 -0.59
CA SER A 87 16.56 -14.27 -1.67
C SER A 87 17.67 -15.32 -1.76
N PRO A 88 17.85 -16.00 -2.91
CA PRO A 88 18.99 -16.89 -3.12
C PRO A 88 20.35 -16.18 -3.04
N GLY A 89 20.42 -14.93 -3.48
CA GLY A 89 21.64 -14.13 -3.42
C GLY A 89 22.02 -13.71 -2.01
N TRP A 90 21.01 -13.56 -1.14
CA TRP A 90 21.19 -13.06 0.24
C TRP A 90 20.40 -13.89 1.26
N PRO A 91 20.74 -15.19 1.43
CA PRO A 91 19.95 -16.11 2.24
C PRO A 91 19.87 -15.75 3.72
N ALA A 92 20.85 -15.01 4.26
CA ALA A 92 20.84 -14.57 5.65
C ALA A 92 19.83 -13.45 5.95
N LEU A 93 19.23 -12.82 4.93
CA LEU A 93 18.14 -11.85 5.13
C LEU A 93 16.83 -12.54 5.56
N ALA A 94 16.56 -13.76 5.09
CA ALA A 94 15.28 -14.42 5.36
C ALA A 94 15.07 -14.65 6.86
N SER A 95 13.96 -14.15 7.37
CA SER A 95 13.50 -14.42 8.73
C SER A 95 13.14 -15.89 8.92
N GLU A 96 13.02 -16.37 10.16
CA GLU A 96 12.58 -17.75 10.44
C GLU A 96 11.24 -18.05 9.74
N GLN A 97 10.27 -17.17 9.91
CA GLN A 97 9.03 -17.21 9.16
C GLN A 97 9.16 -16.37 7.89
N HIS A 98 9.22 -17.01 6.74
CA HIS A 98 9.30 -16.38 5.43
C HIS A 98 8.56 -17.21 4.38
N TYR A 99 8.32 -16.62 3.23
CA TYR A 99 7.75 -17.34 2.10
C TYR A 99 8.86 -17.95 1.25
N SER A 100 8.73 -19.24 0.95
CA SER A 100 9.57 -19.86 -0.07
C SER A 100 9.21 -19.33 -1.46
N ARG A 101 10.16 -19.43 -2.39
CA ARG A 101 9.92 -19.12 -3.80
C ARG A 101 8.65 -19.82 -4.34
N GLN A 102 8.49 -21.10 -4.06
CA GLN A 102 7.33 -21.88 -4.50
C GLN A 102 6.01 -21.33 -3.95
N GLN A 103 5.98 -20.90 -2.69
CA GLN A 103 4.78 -20.29 -2.09
C GLN A 103 4.41 -18.96 -2.75
N LEU A 104 5.40 -18.12 -3.06
CA LEU A 104 5.17 -16.85 -3.74
C LEU A 104 4.74 -17.07 -5.20
N GLU A 105 5.36 -17.99 -5.93
CA GLU A 105 4.94 -18.38 -7.27
C GLU A 105 3.50 -18.94 -7.28
N GLN A 106 3.12 -19.71 -6.27
CA GLN A 106 1.74 -20.19 -6.09
C GLN A 106 0.78 -19.02 -5.86
N LEU A 107 1.14 -18.05 -5.01
CA LEU A 107 0.33 -16.85 -4.75
C LEU A 107 0.16 -16.01 -6.03
N VAL A 108 1.24 -15.81 -6.78
CA VAL A 108 1.22 -15.09 -8.07
C VAL A 108 0.29 -15.78 -9.07
N ALA A 109 0.42 -17.09 -9.23
CA ALA A 109 -0.44 -17.85 -10.13
C ALA A 109 -1.91 -17.81 -9.71
N PHE A 110 -2.18 -17.93 -8.41
CA PHE A 110 -3.52 -17.87 -7.84
C PHE A 110 -4.18 -16.49 -8.03
N GLY A 111 -3.41 -15.41 -7.80
CA GLY A 111 -3.84 -14.03 -8.03
C GLY A 111 -4.11 -13.78 -9.52
N SER A 112 -3.19 -14.16 -10.39
CA SER A 112 -3.31 -14.00 -11.83
C SER A 112 -4.57 -14.68 -12.37
N ALA A 113 -4.89 -15.90 -11.92
CA ALA A 113 -6.12 -16.60 -12.31
C ALA A 113 -7.41 -15.84 -11.92
N ARG A 114 -7.33 -14.91 -10.97
CA ARG A 114 -8.45 -14.09 -10.47
C ARG A 114 -8.39 -12.62 -10.90
N GLY A 115 -7.40 -12.27 -11.73
CA GLY A 115 -7.16 -10.89 -12.17
C GLY A 115 -6.65 -9.99 -11.05
N ILE A 116 -5.92 -10.57 -10.10
CA ILE A 116 -5.20 -9.86 -9.05
C ILE A 116 -3.70 -9.93 -9.37
N ARG A 117 -3.08 -8.78 -9.49
CA ARG A 117 -1.63 -8.61 -9.63
C ARG A 117 -1.00 -8.65 -8.25
N ILE A 118 0.16 -9.26 -8.12
CA ILE A 118 0.92 -9.25 -6.86
C ILE A 118 2.13 -8.35 -7.06
N VAL A 119 2.14 -7.21 -6.37
CA VAL A 119 3.22 -6.22 -6.41
C VAL A 119 4.05 -6.38 -5.14
N PRO A 120 5.35 -6.74 -5.24
CA PRO A 120 6.21 -6.83 -4.07
C PRO A 120 6.72 -5.46 -3.65
N GLU A 121 6.84 -5.25 -2.34
CA GLU A 121 7.60 -4.16 -1.75
C GLU A 121 8.82 -4.69 -1.02
N ILE A 122 9.94 -4.05 -1.29
CA ILE A 122 11.22 -4.20 -0.60
C ILE A 122 11.60 -2.80 -0.12
N ASP A 123 11.30 -2.52 1.12
CA ASP A 123 11.43 -1.17 1.65
C ASP A 123 12.86 -0.79 1.97
N MET A 124 13.27 0.39 1.50
CA MET A 124 14.62 0.92 1.66
C MET A 124 14.67 2.42 1.29
N PRO A 125 15.61 3.22 1.84
CA PRO A 125 16.77 2.86 2.67
C PRO A 125 16.46 2.80 4.16
N GLY A 126 15.28 3.23 4.63
CA GLY A 126 14.74 3.03 5.95
C GLY A 126 14.17 1.63 6.13
N HIS A 127 13.60 1.31 7.30
CA HIS A 127 12.94 0.02 7.59
C HIS A 127 13.84 -1.22 7.36
N VAL A 128 15.13 -1.07 7.62
CA VAL A 128 16.17 -2.08 7.28
C VAL A 128 16.92 -2.62 8.50
N ASN A 129 16.41 -2.41 9.71
CA ASN A 129 17.12 -2.88 10.91
C ASN A 129 17.42 -4.38 10.85
N HIS A 130 16.46 -5.18 10.39
CA HIS A 130 16.65 -6.62 10.17
C HIS A 130 17.78 -6.92 9.17
N TRP A 131 17.88 -6.16 8.09
CA TRP A 131 18.92 -6.34 7.07
C TRP A 131 20.30 -6.06 7.64
N LEU A 132 20.44 -4.97 8.41
CA LEU A 132 21.70 -4.54 9.01
C LEU A 132 22.15 -5.46 10.16
N THR A 133 21.24 -6.25 10.71
CA THR A 133 21.60 -7.34 11.63
C THR A 133 22.31 -8.47 10.88
N ALA A 134 21.87 -8.79 9.66
CA ALA A 134 22.45 -9.85 8.83
C ALA A 134 23.70 -9.38 8.07
N TYR A 135 23.69 -8.14 7.56
CA TYR A 135 24.75 -7.53 6.73
C TYR A 135 25.09 -6.13 7.24
N PRO A 136 25.80 -6.03 8.40
CA PRO A 136 26.09 -4.73 9.04
C PRO A 136 26.96 -3.80 8.17
N GLU A 137 27.67 -4.34 7.20
CA GLU A 137 28.47 -3.55 6.24
C GLU A 137 27.62 -2.73 5.25
N TRP A 138 26.31 -2.92 5.22
CA TRP A 138 25.41 -2.11 4.37
C TRP A 138 24.93 -0.82 5.07
N GLY A 139 25.14 -0.70 6.39
CA GLY A 139 24.83 0.47 7.18
C GLY A 139 26.08 1.17 7.71
N LEU A 140 25.88 2.10 8.65
CA LEU A 140 26.98 2.83 9.29
C LEU A 140 27.72 1.97 10.33
N HIS A 141 26.96 1.22 11.11
CA HIS A 141 27.45 0.35 12.17
C HIS A 141 26.46 -0.79 12.44
N PRO A 142 26.88 -1.86 13.11
CA PRO A 142 26.00 -2.95 13.51
C PRO A 142 24.82 -2.47 14.36
N VAL A 143 23.66 -3.08 14.17
CA VAL A 143 22.45 -2.84 14.95
C VAL A 143 21.98 -4.12 15.63
N ALA A 144 21.23 -4.00 16.71
CA ALA A 144 20.63 -5.15 17.37
C ALA A 144 19.31 -5.54 16.67
N PRO A 145 18.94 -6.83 16.66
CA PRO A 145 17.61 -7.24 16.23
C PRO A 145 16.53 -6.53 17.04
N THR A 146 15.40 -6.27 16.42
CA THR A 146 14.27 -5.64 17.10
C THR A 146 12.97 -6.38 16.81
N ASP A 147 12.11 -6.46 17.81
CA ASP A 147 10.70 -6.86 17.73
C ASP A 147 9.76 -5.69 18.07
N ARG A 148 10.33 -4.50 18.31
CA ARG A 148 9.55 -3.30 18.62
C ARG A 148 8.99 -2.71 17.36
N PHE A 149 7.72 -2.31 17.44
CA PHE A 149 7.06 -1.54 16.39
C PHE A 149 7.41 -0.05 16.47
N GLY A 150 7.20 0.65 15.37
CA GLY A 150 7.53 2.06 15.21
C GLY A 150 8.75 2.27 14.31
N VAL A 151 9.11 3.53 14.11
CA VAL A 151 10.21 3.94 13.22
C VAL A 151 11.56 3.71 13.92
N HIS A 152 12.44 2.98 13.26
CA HIS A 152 13.82 2.79 13.70
C HIS A 152 14.76 3.67 12.86
N PRO A 153 15.81 4.25 13.46
CA PRO A 153 16.66 5.21 12.75
C PRO A 153 17.62 4.59 11.76
N ALA A 154 17.83 3.27 11.81
CA ALA A 154 18.84 2.60 11.00
C ALA A 154 18.49 2.61 9.51
N CYS A 155 19.41 3.14 8.69
CA CYS A 155 19.24 3.21 7.24
C CYS A 155 20.46 2.60 6.53
N LEU A 156 20.26 2.15 5.29
CA LEU A 156 21.37 1.80 4.40
C LEU A 156 22.30 2.99 4.17
N ASP A 157 23.58 2.72 3.92
CA ASP A 157 24.56 3.75 3.58
C ASP A 157 24.57 4.04 2.07
N PRO A 158 24.01 5.18 1.62
CA PRO A 158 23.88 5.50 0.20
C PRO A 158 25.20 5.79 -0.51
N THR A 159 26.31 5.91 0.24
CA THR A 159 27.62 6.25 -0.34
C THR A 159 28.41 5.01 -0.76
N ARG A 160 27.94 3.81 -0.36
CA ARG A 160 28.67 2.56 -0.57
C ARG A 160 28.20 1.81 -1.79
N GLU A 161 29.08 1.64 -2.77
CA GLU A 161 28.80 0.86 -3.99
C GLU A 161 28.46 -0.62 -3.71
N VAL A 162 28.92 -1.18 -2.57
CA VAL A 162 28.55 -2.54 -2.17
C VAL A 162 27.04 -2.68 -1.92
N VAL A 163 26.39 -1.63 -1.41
CA VAL A 163 24.95 -1.59 -1.18
C VAL A 163 24.21 -1.73 -2.52
N TYR A 164 24.55 -0.92 -3.52
CA TYR A 164 23.86 -0.99 -4.82
C TYR A 164 24.09 -2.31 -5.56
N ARG A 165 25.29 -2.91 -5.41
CA ARG A 165 25.54 -4.25 -5.95
C ARG A 165 24.65 -5.29 -5.26
N ALA A 166 24.48 -5.19 -3.94
CA ALA A 166 23.63 -6.08 -3.19
C ALA A 166 22.15 -5.91 -3.58
N LEU A 167 21.69 -4.65 -3.69
CA LEU A 167 20.32 -4.33 -4.09
C LEU A 167 20.01 -4.77 -5.53
N ASN A 168 20.96 -4.68 -6.44
CA ASN A 168 20.77 -5.19 -7.80
C ASN A 168 20.52 -6.71 -7.81
N VAL A 169 21.27 -7.49 -7.01
CA VAL A 169 21.04 -8.93 -6.89
C VAL A 169 19.70 -9.22 -6.23
N LEU A 170 19.38 -8.51 -5.15
CA LEU A 170 18.11 -8.69 -4.43
C LEU A 170 16.90 -8.39 -5.32
N LEU A 171 16.90 -7.25 -6.00
CA LEU A 171 15.80 -6.86 -6.89
C LEU A 171 15.70 -7.77 -8.11
N GLN A 172 16.80 -8.36 -8.58
CA GLN A 172 16.77 -9.41 -9.60
C GLN A 172 16.05 -10.67 -9.08
N ASP A 173 16.40 -11.14 -7.87
CA ASP A 173 15.74 -12.30 -7.25
C ASP A 173 14.22 -12.06 -7.09
N VAL A 174 13.84 -10.84 -6.70
CA VAL A 174 12.43 -10.42 -6.61
C VAL A 174 11.75 -10.44 -7.98
N ALA A 175 12.38 -9.84 -9.00
CA ALA A 175 11.84 -9.77 -10.36
C ALA A 175 11.67 -11.13 -11.02
N GLU A 176 12.45 -12.14 -10.62
CA GLU A 176 12.31 -13.52 -11.08
C GLU A 176 11.07 -14.24 -10.53
N VAL A 177 10.60 -13.83 -9.34
CA VAL A 177 9.42 -14.41 -8.67
C VAL A 177 8.15 -13.66 -9.02
N PHE A 178 8.23 -12.33 -9.07
CA PHE A 178 7.09 -11.46 -9.30
C PHE A 178 7.10 -10.91 -10.73
N PRO A 179 6.20 -11.39 -11.60
CA PRO A 179 6.18 -11.00 -13.02
C PRO A 179 5.53 -9.64 -13.27
N ASP A 180 5.00 -8.98 -12.23
CA ASP A 180 4.36 -7.68 -12.36
C ASP A 180 5.33 -6.64 -12.93
N GLU A 181 4.79 -5.66 -13.65
CA GLU A 181 5.59 -4.58 -14.20
C GLU A 181 6.14 -3.62 -13.13
N TYR A 182 5.57 -3.62 -11.92
CA TYR A 182 5.95 -2.75 -10.82
C TYR A 182 6.70 -3.50 -9.71
N ILE A 183 7.67 -2.81 -9.10
CA ILE A 183 8.27 -3.16 -7.82
C ILE A 183 8.21 -1.91 -6.95
N HIS A 184 7.69 -2.05 -5.74
CA HIS A 184 7.67 -0.98 -4.75
C HIS A 184 8.98 -0.98 -3.96
N LEU A 185 9.60 0.20 -3.84
CA LEU A 185 10.94 0.39 -3.29
C LEU A 185 10.91 0.99 -1.86
N GLY A 186 9.70 1.24 -1.31
CA GLY A 186 9.53 1.92 -0.04
C GLY A 186 9.89 3.40 -0.12
N GLY A 187 10.81 3.84 0.73
CA GLY A 187 11.37 5.19 0.72
C GLY A 187 10.76 6.12 1.75
N ASP A 188 9.94 5.61 2.65
CA ASP A 188 9.31 6.32 3.75
C ASP A 188 10.19 6.33 5.00
N GLU A 189 9.91 7.28 5.88
CA GLU A 189 10.43 7.41 7.25
C GLU A 189 11.95 7.32 7.38
N VAL A 190 12.67 7.77 6.36
CA VAL A 190 14.14 7.78 6.33
C VAL A 190 14.67 8.75 7.38
N SER A 191 15.49 8.26 8.33
CA SER A 191 16.01 9.06 9.42
C SER A 191 17.21 9.92 8.99
N PRO A 192 17.07 11.26 8.91
CA PRO A 192 18.19 12.15 8.60
C PRO A 192 19.32 12.04 9.63
N ASP A 193 18.96 11.88 10.90
CA ASP A 193 19.92 11.85 12.02
C ASP A 193 20.87 10.65 11.92
N TRP A 194 20.42 9.54 11.33
CA TRP A 194 21.28 8.37 11.12
C TRP A 194 22.45 8.70 10.21
N TRP A 195 22.18 9.32 9.08
CA TRP A 195 23.22 9.68 8.11
C TRP A 195 24.13 10.82 8.60
N GLN A 196 23.58 11.79 9.34
CA GLN A 196 24.32 12.93 9.88
C GLN A 196 25.38 12.54 10.92
N GLN A 197 25.30 11.34 11.51
CA GLN A 197 26.31 10.82 12.43
C GLN A 197 27.64 10.46 11.71
N SER A 198 27.62 10.35 10.39
CA SER A 198 28.79 9.91 9.59
C SER A 198 29.48 11.10 8.93
N GLU A 199 30.73 11.38 9.35
CA GLU A 199 31.59 12.37 8.69
C GLU A 199 31.81 11.99 7.21
N ALA A 200 31.92 10.69 6.89
CA ALA A 200 32.12 10.21 5.54
C ALA A 200 30.89 10.52 4.65
N ILE A 201 29.68 10.36 5.17
CA ILE A 201 28.46 10.73 4.43
C ILE A 201 28.37 12.24 4.28
N THR A 202 28.66 13.01 5.33
CA THR A 202 28.68 14.48 5.27
C THR A 202 29.67 14.98 4.22
N GLN A 203 30.87 14.38 4.17
CA GLN A 203 31.87 14.72 3.15
C GLN A 203 31.42 14.33 1.74
N PHE A 204 30.82 13.14 1.58
CA PHE A 204 30.26 12.70 0.31
C PHE A 204 29.19 13.67 -0.21
N MET A 205 28.29 14.12 0.69
CA MET A 205 27.26 15.12 0.34
C MET A 205 27.92 16.43 -0.14
N ALA A 206 28.91 16.93 0.59
CA ALA A 206 29.63 18.15 0.23
C ALA A 206 30.34 18.02 -1.12
N ASP A 207 31.03 16.90 -1.37
CA ASP A 207 31.76 16.64 -2.61
C ASP A 207 30.82 16.53 -3.84
N ASN A 208 29.55 16.16 -3.62
CA ASN A 208 28.53 16.02 -4.65
C ASN A 208 27.52 17.18 -4.69
N GLY A 209 27.76 18.26 -3.92
CA GLY A 209 26.92 19.46 -3.93
C GLY A 209 25.51 19.25 -3.35
N MET A 210 25.33 18.25 -2.51
CA MET A 210 24.06 17.97 -1.83
C MET A 210 23.92 18.88 -0.62
N ALA A 211 22.82 19.64 -0.55
CA ALA A 211 22.56 20.61 0.52
C ALA A 211 21.87 19.99 1.74
N SER A 212 21.18 18.85 1.54
CA SER A 212 20.35 18.21 2.57
C SER A 212 20.39 16.69 2.48
N THR A 213 19.95 16.03 3.55
CA THR A 213 19.73 14.57 3.53
C THR A 213 18.62 14.16 2.57
N GLN A 214 17.71 15.06 2.21
CA GLN A 214 16.72 14.82 1.17
C GLN A 214 17.38 14.68 -0.23
N ASP A 215 18.41 15.48 -0.52
CA ASP A 215 19.20 15.31 -1.76
C ASP A 215 19.91 13.96 -1.78
N LEU A 216 20.42 13.51 -0.61
CA LEU A 216 21.03 12.18 -0.48
C LEU A 216 20.01 11.06 -0.66
N ALA A 217 18.81 11.20 -0.10
CA ALA A 217 17.70 10.27 -0.32
C ALA A 217 17.31 10.22 -1.82
N ASN A 218 17.22 11.37 -2.47
CA ASN A 218 16.96 11.44 -3.92
C ASN A 218 18.09 10.78 -4.74
N TYR A 219 19.35 10.98 -4.36
CA TYR A 219 20.48 10.26 -4.98
C TYR A 219 20.32 8.74 -4.86
N PHE A 220 19.94 8.25 -3.68
CA PHE A 220 19.67 6.83 -3.45
C PHE A 220 18.52 6.33 -4.34
N LEU A 221 17.41 7.08 -4.38
CA LEU A 221 16.26 6.76 -5.23
C LEU A 221 16.65 6.69 -6.72
N GLN A 222 17.41 7.66 -7.21
CA GLN A 222 17.89 7.67 -8.61
C GLN A 222 18.65 6.39 -8.96
N ARG A 223 19.51 5.93 -8.05
CA ARG A 223 20.27 4.69 -8.21
C ARG A 223 19.36 3.45 -8.22
N LEU A 224 18.37 3.40 -7.32
CA LEU A 224 17.38 2.32 -7.27
C LEU A 224 16.49 2.26 -8.50
N VAL A 225 16.02 3.41 -8.95
CA VAL A 225 15.22 3.53 -10.18
C VAL A 225 15.99 3.01 -11.37
N ALA A 226 17.27 3.37 -11.50
CA ALA A 226 18.12 2.87 -12.59
C ALA A 226 18.27 1.34 -12.54
N ILE A 227 18.46 0.75 -11.35
CA ILE A 227 18.53 -0.70 -11.17
C ILE A 227 17.19 -1.35 -11.57
N THR A 228 16.07 -0.84 -11.05
CA THR A 228 14.73 -1.39 -11.29
C THR A 228 14.35 -1.34 -12.77
N GLN A 229 14.62 -0.21 -13.44
CA GLN A 229 14.40 -0.04 -14.87
C GLN A 229 15.34 -0.94 -15.71
N GLY A 230 16.58 -1.14 -15.26
CA GLY A 230 17.52 -2.08 -15.86
C GLY A 230 17.03 -3.55 -15.85
N LEU A 231 16.18 -3.89 -14.88
CA LEU A 231 15.47 -5.19 -14.78
C LEU A 231 14.16 -5.22 -15.59
N GLY A 232 13.83 -4.14 -16.33
CA GLY A 232 12.60 -4.02 -17.10
C GLY A 232 11.35 -3.82 -16.23
N ARG A 233 11.52 -3.31 -15.00
CA ARG A 233 10.44 -3.03 -14.07
C ARG A 233 10.23 -1.53 -13.88
N LYS A 234 9.04 -1.14 -13.43
CA LYS A 234 8.68 0.24 -13.10
C LYS A 234 8.76 0.43 -11.58
N PRO A 235 9.43 1.46 -11.09
CA PRO A 235 9.49 1.73 -9.66
C PRO A 235 8.19 2.34 -9.14
N VAL A 236 7.81 1.96 -7.93
CA VAL A 236 6.84 2.64 -7.07
C VAL A 236 7.54 3.04 -5.78
N ALA A 237 7.20 4.17 -5.20
CA ALA A 237 7.73 4.58 -3.90
C ALA A 237 6.71 5.42 -3.13
N TRP A 238 6.85 5.45 -1.80
CA TRP A 238 6.04 6.31 -0.94
C TRP A 238 6.31 7.79 -1.21
N ASP A 239 5.35 8.65 -0.96
CA ASP A 239 5.41 10.07 -1.33
C ASP A 239 6.48 10.91 -0.59
N GLU A 240 7.21 10.32 0.35
CA GLU A 240 8.36 10.97 0.99
C GLU A 240 9.55 11.15 0.05
N VAL A 241 9.59 10.40 -1.05
CA VAL A 241 10.62 10.53 -2.08
C VAL A 241 10.45 11.77 -2.97
N LEU A 242 9.37 12.54 -2.76
CA LEU A 242 9.09 13.74 -3.57
C LEU A 242 10.26 14.74 -3.50
N HIS A 243 10.83 15.03 -4.65
CA HIS A 243 11.95 15.94 -4.83
C HIS A 243 11.87 16.59 -6.23
N PRO A 244 12.27 17.87 -6.41
CA PRO A 244 12.23 18.51 -7.72
C PRO A 244 12.97 17.75 -8.83
N ASP A 245 14.07 17.10 -8.48
CA ASP A 245 14.93 16.35 -9.41
C ASP A 245 14.73 14.83 -9.31
N MET A 246 13.56 14.37 -8.79
CA MET A 246 13.29 12.94 -8.68
C MET A 246 13.17 12.28 -10.05
N PRO A 247 13.59 11.01 -10.19
CA PRO A 247 13.38 10.25 -11.42
C PRO A 247 11.91 9.86 -11.57
N THR A 248 11.51 9.47 -12.78
CA THR A 248 10.15 8.97 -13.02
C THR A 248 9.86 7.74 -12.17
N CYS A 249 8.86 7.85 -11.30
CA CYS A 249 8.43 6.84 -10.36
C CYS A 249 6.91 6.97 -10.16
N LEU A 250 6.20 5.85 -10.00
CA LEU A 250 4.82 5.91 -9.53
C LEU A 250 4.84 6.24 -8.03
N VAL A 251 4.18 7.33 -7.64
CA VAL A 251 4.20 7.80 -6.24
C VAL A 251 2.99 7.26 -5.50
N GLN A 252 3.19 6.57 -4.39
CA GLN A 252 2.12 6.15 -3.50
C GLN A 252 1.95 7.17 -2.38
N ASN A 253 0.83 7.86 -2.40
CA ASN A 253 0.50 8.94 -1.47
C ASN A 253 -0.08 8.39 -0.17
N TRP A 254 0.57 8.69 0.96
CA TRP A 254 0.09 8.31 2.28
C TRP A 254 -0.07 9.50 3.24
N ARG A 255 0.57 10.64 2.94
CA ARG A 255 0.61 11.81 3.81
C ARG A 255 -0.53 12.82 3.56
N GLY A 256 -1.50 12.48 2.71
CA GLY A 256 -2.68 13.29 2.46
C GLY A 256 -2.68 14.00 1.11
N VAL A 257 -3.75 14.75 0.85
CA VAL A 257 -4.03 15.34 -0.46
C VAL A 257 -2.96 16.32 -0.96
N THR A 258 -2.26 16.98 -0.06
CA THR A 258 -1.23 17.96 -0.42
C THR A 258 -0.06 17.32 -1.15
N THR A 259 0.44 16.20 -0.63
CA THR A 259 1.56 15.46 -1.26
C THR A 259 1.11 14.72 -2.52
N ARG A 260 -0.15 14.28 -2.60
CA ARG A 260 -0.75 13.81 -3.87
C ARG A 260 -0.62 14.87 -4.96
N ASP A 261 -1.06 16.08 -4.68
CA ASP A 261 -1.06 17.17 -5.65
C ASP A 261 0.36 17.61 -5.99
N GLN A 262 1.27 17.57 -5.03
CA GLN A 262 2.70 17.81 -5.28
C GLN A 262 3.30 16.76 -6.24
N ALA A 263 2.96 15.47 -6.10
CA ALA A 263 3.38 14.43 -7.02
C ALA A 263 2.92 14.72 -8.45
N LEU A 264 1.64 15.08 -8.61
CA LEU A 264 1.07 15.44 -9.91
C LEU A 264 1.74 16.70 -10.51
N GLN A 265 2.07 17.69 -9.69
CA GLN A 265 2.82 18.90 -10.12
C GLN A 265 4.23 18.58 -10.57
N LEU A 266 4.86 17.56 -10.00
CA LEU A 266 6.18 17.07 -10.43
C LEU A 266 6.08 16.12 -11.65
N GLY A 267 4.90 15.95 -12.25
CA GLY A 267 4.70 15.08 -13.41
C GLY A 267 4.70 13.59 -13.09
N GLN A 268 4.53 13.22 -11.83
CA GLN A 268 4.48 11.81 -11.40
C GLN A 268 3.04 11.32 -11.29
N ASP A 269 2.72 10.17 -11.87
CA ASP A 269 1.47 9.48 -11.59
C ASP A 269 1.39 9.09 -10.11
N CYS A 270 0.16 9.04 -9.58
CA CYS A 270 -0.06 8.86 -8.15
C CYS A 270 -1.07 7.75 -7.83
N LEU A 271 -0.78 6.99 -6.78
CA LEU A 271 -1.72 6.11 -6.08
C LEU A 271 -2.10 6.78 -4.75
N VAL A 272 -3.36 6.69 -4.34
CA VAL A 272 -3.84 7.32 -3.10
C VAL A 272 -4.12 6.25 -2.06
N SER A 273 -3.39 6.31 -0.95
CA SER A 273 -3.58 5.45 0.22
C SER A 273 -4.14 6.19 1.43
N ALA A 274 -3.86 7.49 1.55
CA ALA A 274 -4.48 8.30 2.59
C ALA A 274 -5.96 8.60 2.25
N PRO A 275 -6.90 8.38 3.15
CA PRO A 275 -6.81 7.84 4.51
C PRO A 275 -7.26 6.36 4.62
N PHE A 276 -7.02 5.54 3.63
CA PHE A 276 -7.54 4.17 3.55
C PHE A 276 -6.77 3.18 4.46
N TYR A 277 -6.50 3.59 5.71
CA TYR A 277 -5.80 2.76 6.71
C TYR A 277 -6.79 1.87 7.46
N LEU A 278 -6.75 0.56 7.20
CA LEU A 278 -7.70 -0.41 7.75
C LEU A 278 -7.35 -0.83 9.19
N ASP A 279 -6.08 -0.73 9.54
CA ASP A 279 -5.54 -1.04 10.87
C ASP A 279 -5.98 -0.02 11.93
N LEU A 280 -6.22 1.23 11.55
CA LEU A 280 -6.61 2.31 12.47
C LEU A 280 -8.07 2.27 12.92
N ASN A 281 -8.84 1.26 12.50
CA ASN A 281 -10.23 1.08 12.90
C ASN A 281 -11.18 2.24 12.56
N TYR A 282 -10.91 2.99 11.50
CA TYR A 282 -11.88 3.97 11.02
C TYR A 282 -13.19 3.27 10.64
N PRO A 283 -14.35 3.82 10.98
CA PRO A 283 -15.63 3.34 10.47
C PRO A 283 -15.65 3.31 8.94
N ALA A 284 -16.35 2.34 8.37
CA ALA A 284 -16.40 2.15 6.92
C ALA A 284 -16.94 3.38 6.16
N ASP A 285 -17.85 4.14 6.75
CA ASP A 285 -18.39 5.37 6.18
C ASP A 285 -17.35 6.49 6.07
N VAL A 286 -16.36 6.53 6.97
CA VAL A 286 -15.23 7.46 6.89
C VAL A 286 -14.40 7.14 5.64
N HIS A 287 -14.00 5.89 5.43
CA HIS A 287 -13.32 5.48 4.19
C HIS A 287 -14.17 5.77 2.96
N TYR A 288 -15.48 5.52 3.04
CA TYR A 288 -16.40 5.72 1.92
C TYR A 288 -16.57 7.18 1.53
N ALA A 289 -16.40 8.11 2.46
CA ALA A 289 -16.52 9.54 2.20
C ALA A 289 -15.38 10.08 1.31
N PHE A 290 -14.18 9.52 1.43
CA PHE A 290 -13.01 9.98 0.68
C PHE A 290 -13.04 9.54 -0.79
N ASP A 291 -12.52 10.41 -1.65
CA ASP A 291 -12.43 10.19 -3.09
C ASP A 291 -11.01 10.49 -3.57
N PRO A 292 -10.27 9.50 -4.10
CA PRO A 292 -8.88 9.69 -4.50
C PRO A 292 -8.62 10.85 -5.48
N SER A 293 -9.63 11.22 -6.27
CA SER A 293 -9.54 12.28 -7.27
C SER A 293 -10.33 13.54 -6.93
N ALA A 294 -10.84 13.67 -5.68
CA ALA A 294 -11.50 14.90 -5.26
C ALA A 294 -10.50 16.07 -5.19
N ASP A 295 -11.03 17.30 -5.31
CA ASP A 295 -10.22 18.49 -5.16
C ASP A 295 -9.63 18.61 -3.75
N GLN A 296 -8.54 19.34 -3.64
CA GLN A 296 -7.79 19.51 -2.40
C GLN A 296 -8.64 20.09 -1.28
N GLN A 297 -9.44 21.12 -1.57
CA GLN A 297 -10.26 21.80 -0.57
C GLN A 297 -11.32 20.86 0.02
N SER A 298 -11.98 20.08 -0.82
CA SER A 298 -12.97 19.09 -0.38
C SER A 298 -12.34 18.00 0.49
N GLN A 299 -11.13 17.54 0.15
CA GLN A 299 -10.41 16.51 0.93
C GLN A 299 -9.95 17.04 2.28
N ILE A 300 -9.37 18.25 2.33
CA ILE A 300 -8.96 18.91 3.58
C ILE A 300 -10.17 19.07 4.51
N LEU A 301 -11.32 19.46 3.98
CA LEU A 301 -12.54 19.56 4.78
C LEU A 301 -12.96 18.23 5.40
N LEU A 302 -12.91 17.13 4.62
CA LEU A 302 -13.23 15.79 5.13
C LEU A 302 -12.22 15.32 6.18
N GLU A 303 -10.94 15.58 5.98
CA GLU A 303 -9.90 15.28 6.97
C GLU A 303 -10.14 16.04 8.28
N ASP A 304 -10.48 17.32 8.21
CA ASP A 304 -10.80 18.13 9.39
C ASP A 304 -12.07 17.65 10.12
N GLN A 305 -13.11 17.32 9.38
CA GLN A 305 -14.33 16.72 9.93
C GLN A 305 -14.05 15.37 10.62
N SER A 306 -13.18 14.57 10.04
CA SER A 306 -12.78 13.28 10.61
C SER A 306 -12.03 13.44 11.93
N LEU A 307 -11.21 14.49 12.09
CA LEU A 307 -10.52 14.77 13.35
C LEU A 307 -11.48 15.23 14.48
N GLU A 308 -12.63 15.76 14.13
CA GLU A 308 -13.68 16.17 15.08
C GLU A 308 -14.68 15.03 15.36
N ASP A 309 -14.66 13.95 14.59
CA ASP A 309 -15.55 12.81 14.78
C ASP A 309 -15.26 12.11 16.11
N VAL A 310 -16.25 12.04 16.97
CA VAL A 310 -16.15 11.39 18.29
C VAL A 310 -15.77 9.92 18.19
N ARG A 311 -16.15 9.23 17.12
CA ARG A 311 -15.83 7.81 16.87
C ARG A 311 -14.33 7.60 16.58
N LEU A 312 -13.62 8.66 16.16
CA LEU A 312 -12.22 8.63 15.78
C LEU A 312 -11.27 9.15 16.88
N GLN A 313 -11.78 9.48 18.07
CA GLN A 313 -10.96 10.05 19.16
C GLN A 313 -9.80 9.14 19.58
N HIS A 314 -9.95 7.81 19.45
CA HIS A 314 -8.91 6.83 19.76
C HIS A 314 -7.73 6.89 18.78
N VAL A 315 -7.92 7.43 17.59
CA VAL A 315 -6.89 7.58 16.55
C VAL A 315 -6.67 9.03 16.12
N ALA A 316 -7.35 9.99 16.77
CA ALA A 316 -7.29 11.41 16.40
C ALA A 316 -5.85 11.96 16.37
N GLN A 317 -4.99 11.53 17.30
CA GLN A 317 -3.58 11.90 17.30
C GLN A 317 -2.83 11.31 16.09
N GLY A 318 -3.10 10.06 15.75
CA GLY A 318 -2.56 9.42 14.55
C GLY A 318 -3.01 10.12 13.27
N MET A 319 -4.25 10.63 13.21
CA MET A 319 -4.74 11.39 12.05
C MET A 319 -4.18 12.81 11.98
N ALA A 320 -3.70 13.37 13.09
CA ALA A 320 -3.16 14.74 13.13
C ALA A 320 -1.93 14.90 12.23
N TRP A 321 -1.23 13.82 11.91
CA TRP A 321 -0.09 13.84 10.98
C TRP A 321 -0.50 14.35 9.58
N THR A 322 -1.71 14.13 9.13
CA THR A 322 -2.19 14.68 7.86
C THR A 322 -2.14 16.21 7.83
N ARG A 323 -2.33 16.88 8.98
CA ARG A 323 -2.20 18.35 9.12
C ARG A 323 -0.75 18.82 9.08
N MET A 324 0.19 18.04 9.59
CA MET A 324 1.62 18.42 9.63
C MET A 324 2.18 18.66 8.23
N TRP A 325 1.66 17.97 7.23
CA TRP A 325 2.13 18.04 5.85
C TRP A 325 1.42 19.10 5.00
N ARG A 326 0.45 19.83 5.57
CA ARG A 326 -0.23 20.93 4.89
C ARG A 326 0.55 22.25 4.92
N GLU A 327 1.51 22.38 5.82
CA GLU A 327 2.37 23.56 5.89
C GLU A 327 3.29 23.60 4.67
N GLY A 328 3.08 24.59 3.80
CA GLY A 328 3.82 24.72 2.53
C GLY A 328 3.07 24.19 1.31
N ALA A 329 1.78 23.84 1.46
CA ALA A 329 0.92 23.52 0.31
C ALA A 329 0.97 24.64 -0.73
N VAL A 330 1.42 24.31 -1.92
CA VAL A 330 1.44 25.22 -3.06
C VAL A 330 0.04 25.25 -3.67
N ASP A 331 -0.45 26.42 -4.05
CA ASP A 331 -1.68 26.53 -4.83
C ASP A 331 -1.62 25.61 -6.06
N LEU A 332 -2.69 24.86 -6.29
CA LEU A 332 -2.77 23.88 -7.38
C LEU A 332 -2.47 24.53 -8.71
N VAL A 333 -1.37 24.12 -9.31
CA VAL A 333 -1.08 24.30 -10.73
C VAL A 333 -1.56 23.05 -11.45
N GLU A 334 -2.00 23.17 -12.69
CA GLU A 334 -2.36 22.02 -13.53
C GLU A 334 -1.25 20.95 -13.51
N PRO A 335 -1.59 19.64 -13.47
CA PRO A 335 -0.62 18.56 -13.47
C PRO A 335 0.34 18.66 -14.64
N LEU A 336 1.64 18.48 -14.38
CA LEU A 336 2.64 18.49 -15.43
C LEU A 336 2.61 17.18 -16.23
N GLY A 337 2.80 17.27 -17.53
CA GLY A 337 3.01 16.10 -18.38
C GLY A 337 1.84 15.14 -18.52
N GLY A 338 0.62 15.53 -18.05
CA GLY A 338 -0.54 14.66 -18.06
C GLY A 338 -0.57 13.62 -16.93
N ALA A 339 0.22 13.81 -15.89
CA ALA A 339 0.20 12.98 -14.68
C ALA A 339 -1.21 12.88 -14.07
N SER A 340 -1.55 11.74 -13.52
CA SER A 340 -2.90 11.45 -13.06
C SER A 340 -2.92 10.54 -11.83
N VAL A 341 -4.05 10.55 -11.12
CA VAL A 341 -4.34 9.56 -10.08
C VAL A 341 -4.79 8.27 -10.76
N LEU A 342 -3.95 7.23 -10.71
CA LEU A 342 -4.25 5.92 -11.30
C LEU A 342 -5.30 5.14 -10.50
N GLY A 343 -5.46 5.49 -9.23
CA GLY A 343 -6.39 4.83 -8.32
C GLY A 343 -5.96 4.94 -6.86
N GLY A 344 -6.23 3.92 -6.08
CA GLY A 344 -5.87 3.90 -4.67
C GLY A 344 -5.62 2.51 -4.12
N GLU A 345 -5.03 2.51 -2.94
CA GLU A 345 -4.78 1.31 -2.14
C GLU A 345 -5.24 1.50 -0.70
N ALA A 346 -6.00 0.53 -0.20
CA ALA A 346 -6.16 0.41 1.23
C ALA A 346 -4.87 -0.16 1.84
N CYS A 347 -4.40 0.40 2.95
CA CYS A 347 -3.26 -0.12 3.68
C CYS A 347 -3.73 -0.85 4.95
N LEU A 348 -3.12 -2.00 5.22
CA LEU A 348 -3.30 -2.74 6.46
C LEU A 348 -1.93 -3.06 7.03
N TRP A 349 -1.50 -2.19 7.96
CA TRP A 349 -0.29 -2.39 8.75
C TRP A 349 -0.55 -3.40 9.86
N SER A 350 0.40 -4.27 10.13
CA SER A 350 0.13 -5.46 10.93
C SER A 350 0.73 -5.45 12.34
N GLU A 351 1.15 -4.30 12.87
CA GLU A 351 1.68 -4.20 14.23
C GLU A 351 0.71 -4.76 15.29
N LEU A 352 -0.58 -4.50 15.10
CA LEU A 352 -1.65 -4.94 15.99
C LEU A 352 -2.67 -5.86 15.29
N VAL A 353 -2.27 -6.46 14.16
CA VAL A 353 -3.13 -7.32 13.35
C VAL A 353 -2.44 -8.64 13.07
N ASP A 354 -2.99 -9.70 13.62
CA ASP A 354 -2.57 -11.08 13.44
C ASP A 354 -3.54 -11.86 12.54
N PRO A 355 -3.28 -13.13 12.20
CA PRO A 355 -4.18 -13.92 11.35
C PRO A 355 -5.61 -14.05 11.89
N ASP A 356 -5.82 -13.99 13.20
CA ASP A 356 -7.15 -14.14 13.82
C ASP A 356 -7.96 -12.84 13.73
N THR A 357 -7.30 -11.69 13.83
CA THR A 357 -7.92 -10.36 13.78
C THR A 357 -8.00 -9.78 12.36
N LEU A 358 -7.15 -10.24 11.44
CA LEU A 358 -7.09 -9.78 10.05
C LEU A 358 -8.48 -9.74 9.36
N PRO A 359 -9.33 -10.78 9.40
CA PRO A 359 -10.60 -10.74 8.71
C PRO A 359 -11.52 -9.62 9.22
N THR A 360 -11.52 -9.35 10.52
CA THR A 360 -12.32 -8.25 11.10
C THR A 360 -11.82 -6.90 10.63
N ARG A 361 -10.51 -6.69 10.59
CA ARG A 361 -9.91 -5.44 10.11
C ARG A 361 -10.18 -5.21 8.63
N LEU A 362 -10.06 -6.27 7.85
CA LEU A 362 -10.10 -6.22 6.40
C LEU A 362 -11.53 -6.12 5.87
N TRP A 363 -12.38 -7.13 6.16
CA TRP A 363 -13.65 -7.28 5.48
C TRP A 363 -14.76 -6.34 5.96
N SER A 364 -14.62 -5.75 7.13
CA SER A 364 -15.54 -4.73 7.61
C SER A 364 -15.38 -3.37 6.92
N ARG A 365 -14.26 -3.13 6.22
CA ARG A 365 -13.90 -1.80 5.67
C ARG A 365 -13.48 -1.83 4.21
N LEU A 366 -12.71 -2.83 3.78
CA LEU A 366 -12.22 -2.95 2.41
C LEU A 366 -13.34 -2.88 1.36
N PRO A 367 -14.56 -3.45 1.58
CA PRO A 367 -15.64 -3.31 0.62
C PRO A 367 -16.04 -1.85 0.35
N ALA A 368 -16.00 -0.98 1.37
CA ALA A 368 -16.29 0.44 1.21
C ALA A 368 -15.22 1.14 0.33
N VAL A 369 -13.94 0.84 0.55
CA VAL A 369 -12.85 1.34 -0.30
C VAL A 369 -12.96 0.78 -1.72
N ALA A 370 -13.26 -0.52 -1.87
CA ALA A 370 -13.43 -1.15 -3.16
C ALA A 370 -14.55 -0.48 -3.99
N GLU A 371 -15.69 -0.15 -3.36
CA GLU A 371 -16.77 0.58 -4.01
C GLU A 371 -16.33 1.98 -4.45
N ARG A 372 -15.57 2.70 -3.63
CA ARG A 372 -15.01 4.01 -4.00
C ARG A 372 -14.11 3.95 -5.23
N LEU A 373 -13.29 2.91 -5.31
CA LEU A 373 -12.33 2.73 -6.40
C LEU A 373 -12.98 2.16 -7.67
N TRP A 374 -14.09 1.46 -7.53
CA TRP A 374 -14.80 0.86 -8.67
C TRP A 374 -15.88 1.76 -9.23
N SER A 375 -16.78 2.27 -8.37
CA SER A 375 -18.01 2.92 -8.76
C SER A 375 -17.79 4.39 -9.16
N SER A 376 -18.72 4.95 -9.93
CA SER A 376 -18.73 6.37 -10.30
C SER A 376 -18.66 7.27 -9.06
N ALA A 377 -18.02 8.43 -9.20
CA ALA A 377 -17.94 9.45 -8.13
C ALA A 377 -19.32 9.89 -7.61
N SER A 378 -20.36 9.81 -8.46
CA SER A 378 -21.75 10.13 -8.08
C SER A 378 -22.42 9.06 -7.20
N CYS A 379 -21.87 7.84 -7.12
CA CYS A 379 -22.38 6.79 -6.24
C CYS A 379 -21.90 7.05 -4.81
N ARG A 380 -22.70 7.75 -4.00
CA ARG A 380 -22.42 8.12 -2.61
C ARG A 380 -23.62 7.82 -1.72
N GLN A 381 -24.03 6.55 -1.64
CA GLN A 381 -25.19 6.14 -0.86
C GLN A 381 -24.76 5.66 0.53
N ILE A 382 -24.40 6.59 1.40
CA ILE A 382 -23.91 6.28 2.76
C ILE A 382 -25.03 5.60 3.58
N ASP A 383 -26.27 6.04 3.45
CA ASP A 383 -27.40 5.53 4.26
C ASP A 383 -27.61 4.02 4.12
N HIS A 384 -27.28 3.46 2.94
CA HIS A 384 -27.38 2.02 2.68
C HIS A 384 -26.04 1.30 2.72
N LEU A 385 -24.95 1.99 3.10
CA LEU A 385 -23.60 1.40 3.08
C LEU A 385 -23.52 0.19 4.02
N TYR A 386 -23.97 0.35 5.26
CA TYR A 386 -23.85 -0.70 6.27
C TYR A 386 -24.71 -1.92 5.96
N GLU A 387 -25.90 -1.75 5.37
CA GLU A 387 -26.73 -2.86 4.89
C GLU A 387 -26.00 -3.68 3.81
N ARG A 388 -25.33 -3.00 2.88
CA ARG A 388 -24.52 -3.67 1.84
C ARG A 388 -23.28 -4.34 2.42
N LEU A 389 -22.62 -3.71 3.41
CA LEU A 389 -21.45 -4.27 4.08
C LEU A 389 -21.81 -5.54 4.85
N GLU A 390 -22.99 -5.61 5.48
CA GLU A 390 -23.46 -6.82 6.13
C GLU A 390 -23.61 -7.99 5.16
N GLY A 391 -24.24 -7.76 4.01
CA GLY A 391 -24.33 -8.77 2.95
C GLY A 391 -22.97 -9.20 2.41
N CYS A 392 -22.03 -8.26 2.22
CA CYS A 392 -20.65 -8.57 1.83
C CYS A 392 -19.93 -9.40 2.89
N TRP A 393 -20.11 -9.10 4.17
CA TRP A 393 -19.46 -9.80 5.27
C TRP A 393 -19.85 -11.28 5.31
N GLU A 394 -21.12 -11.61 5.17
CA GLU A 394 -21.60 -12.98 5.14
C GLU A 394 -20.96 -13.79 4.00
N THR A 395 -20.67 -13.13 2.89
CA THR A 395 -20.03 -13.73 1.71
C THR A 395 -18.51 -13.89 1.86
N LEU A 396 -17.85 -12.88 2.43
CA LEU A 396 -16.39 -12.78 2.47
C LEU A 396 -15.75 -13.51 3.65
N SER A 397 -16.51 -13.73 4.73
CA SER A 397 -16.03 -14.41 5.91
C SER A 397 -16.56 -15.85 5.94
N PRO A 398 -15.82 -16.83 5.41
CA PRO A 398 -16.20 -18.24 5.48
C PRO A 398 -16.22 -18.80 6.91
N HIS A 399 -15.61 -18.08 7.84
CA HIS A 399 -15.67 -18.41 9.26
C HIS A 399 -16.67 -17.50 9.93
N PRO A 400 -17.79 -18.03 10.44
CA PRO A 400 -18.74 -17.24 11.21
C PRO A 400 -17.99 -16.66 12.41
N TYR A 401 -17.77 -15.34 12.40
CA TYR A 401 -17.25 -14.67 13.57
C TYR A 401 -18.22 -14.89 14.71
N THR A 402 -17.78 -15.58 15.71
CA THR A 402 -18.55 -15.97 16.88
C THR A 402 -18.95 -14.77 17.77
N HIS A 403 -18.45 -13.55 17.45
CA HIS A 403 -18.73 -12.36 18.24
C HIS A 403 -19.36 -11.24 17.41
N GLN A 404 -20.68 -11.17 17.48
CA GLN A 404 -21.45 -10.08 16.90
C GLN A 404 -20.94 -8.69 17.36
N GLN A 405 -20.45 -8.58 18.59
CA GLN A 405 -19.85 -7.32 19.08
C GLN A 405 -18.57 -6.92 18.34
N GLN A 406 -17.68 -7.85 18.04
CA GLN A 406 -16.48 -7.56 17.25
C GLN A 406 -16.85 -7.17 15.81
N ARG A 407 -17.87 -7.82 15.25
CA ARG A 407 -18.39 -7.47 13.94
C ARG A 407 -18.98 -6.05 13.93
N LEU A 408 -19.81 -5.72 14.90
CA LEU A 408 -20.39 -4.39 15.03
C LEU A 408 -19.31 -3.31 15.23
N ALA A 409 -18.33 -3.56 16.09
CA ALA A 409 -17.17 -2.67 16.26
C ALA A 409 -16.38 -2.53 14.96
N GLY A 410 -16.19 -3.64 14.23
CA GLY A 410 -15.55 -3.65 12.92
C GLY A 410 -16.27 -2.80 11.87
N LEU A 411 -17.59 -2.70 11.95
CA LEU A 411 -18.42 -1.85 11.09
C LEU A 411 -18.57 -0.41 11.62
N GLY A 412 -17.98 -0.07 12.76
CA GLY A 412 -18.16 1.23 13.41
C GLY A 412 -19.50 1.41 14.10
N LEU A 413 -20.20 0.31 14.37
CA LEU A 413 -21.46 0.30 15.12
C LEU A 413 -21.19 -0.03 16.60
N SER A 414 -21.88 0.62 17.52
CA SER A 414 -21.77 0.41 18.98
C SER A 414 -22.79 -0.60 19.48
#